data_a919f6e83ac8f0fa581be2ef44746586
#
_entry.id   a919f6e83ac8f0fa581be2ef44746586
#
_cell.length_a   1.000
_cell.length_b   1.000
_cell.length_c   1.000
_cell.angle_alpha   90.00
_cell.angle_beta   90.00
_cell.angle_gamma   90.00
#
_symmetry.space_group_name_H-M   'P 1'
#
loop_
_entity.id
_entity.type
_entity.pdbx_description
1 polymer ?
#
loop_
_entity_poly.entity_id
_entity_poly.type
_entity_poly.pdbx_seq_one_letter_code
_entity_poly.pdbx_strand_id
1 'polypeptide(L)'
;VATSSRATLEKEPHEVASMFDGVARRYDLTNTVLSFGQDRSWRKLTRRALNLKPGERVLDLAAGTGVSTVELARSGAWCVAADFSKGMLQAGSDRDVPMVAGDAMHLPFADASFDAATISFGLRNVSDFQAGLREIARVTKPGGRLVVCEFSTPVFTPFRTVYMEYLMKALPAVARAVSSNPDAYVYLAESIRAWPNQEQLASTIADNGWSNVKWRNLSGGIVALHAATRP
;
A
#
# COMPACT_ATOMS: atom_id res chain seq x y z
N VAL A 1 14.68 -26.47 13.39
CA VAL A 1 13.33 -25.88 13.44
C VAL A 1 13.26 -24.94 12.25
N ALA A 2 12.50 -25.31 11.20
CA ALA A 2 12.26 -24.41 10.06
C ALA A 2 11.45 -23.23 10.60
N THR A 3 12.06 -22.07 10.69
CA THR A 3 11.36 -20.81 10.96
C THR A 3 10.37 -20.58 9.81
N SER A 4 9.09 -20.45 10.13
CA SER A 4 8.06 -20.09 9.17
C SER A 4 8.49 -18.81 8.45
N SER A 5 8.56 -18.85 7.12
CA SER A 5 8.88 -17.66 6.29
C SER A 5 7.70 -16.69 6.16
N ARG A 6 6.69 -16.85 6.98
CA ARG A 6 5.42 -16.12 6.95
C ARG A 6 5.33 -15.13 8.12
N ALA A 7 5.01 -13.88 7.82
CA ALA A 7 4.64 -12.89 8.84
C ALA A 7 3.32 -13.28 9.52
N THR A 8 3.17 -12.91 10.78
CA THR A 8 1.94 -13.07 11.57
C THR A 8 1.07 -11.82 11.49
N LEU A 9 -0.17 -11.89 12.01
CA LEU A 9 -1.04 -10.71 12.11
C LEU A 9 -0.57 -9.70 13.17
N GLU A 10 0.43 -10.04 13.98
CA GLU A 10 1.13 -9.12 14.88
C GLU A 10 2.01 -8.13 14.10
N LYS A 11 2.32 -8.48 12.83
CA LYS A 11 3.02 -7.62 11.86
C LYS A 11 4.38 -7.14 12.37
N GLU A 12 5.13 -8.03 12.98
CA GLU A 12 6.50 -7.73 13.38
C GLU A 12 7.29 -7.21 12.16
N PRO A 13 7.87 -6.00 12.21
CA PRO A 13 8.41 -5.34 11.02
C PRO A 13 9.45 -6.16 10.28
N HIS A 14 10.32 -6.88 10.99
CA HIS A 14 11.36 -7.72 10.39
C HIS A 14 10.80 -8.97 9.71
N GLU A 15 9.70 -9.58 10.22
CA GLU A 15 9.03 -10.71 9.57
C GLU A 15 8.36 -10.27 8.28
N VAL A 16 7.67 -9.12 8.32
CA VAL A 16 7.02 -8.52 7.15
C VAL A 16 8.06 -8.20 6.07
N ALA A 17 9.18 -7.54 6.43
CA ALA A 17 10.23 -7.24 5.49
C ALA A 17 10.84 -8.50 4.88
N SER A 18 11.20 -9.50 5.69
CA SER A 18 11.78 -10.77 5.22
C SER A 18 10.82 -11.52 4.27
N MET A 19 9.52 -11.51 4.56
CA MET A 19 8.51 -12.10 3.69
C MET A 19 8.47 -11.41 2.32
N PHE A 20 8.50 -10.06 2.28
CA PHE A 20 8.50 -9.29 1.04
C PHE A 20 9.83 -9.43 0.28
N ASP A 21 10.96 -9.46 0.97
CA ASP A 21 12.28 -9.72 0.36
C ASP A 21 12.27 -11.05 -0.42
N GLY A 22 11.62 -12.08 0.14
CA GLY A 22 11.50 -13.41 -0.47
C GLY A 22 10.69 -13.44 -1.78
N VAL A 23 9.82 -12.47 -2.03
CA VAL A 23 8.98 -12.40 -3.25
C VAL A 23 9.38 -11.28 -4.21
N ALA A 24 10.33 -10.41 -3.84
CA ALA A 24 10.63 -9.15 -4.51
C ALA A 24 10.87 -9.29 -6.02
N ARG A 25 11.63 -10.30 -6.46
CA ARG A 25 11.99 -10.49 -7.90
C ARG A 25 10.80 -10.74 -8.83
N ARG A 26 9.70 -11.32 -8.34
CA ARG A 26 8.51 -11.65 -9.12
C ARG A 26 7.26 -10.90 -8.64
N TYR A 27 7.44 -9.99 -7.68
CA TYR A 27 6.35 -9.32 -6.99
C TYR A 27 5.38 -8.62 -7.95
N ASP A 28 5.91 -7.78 -8.84
CA ASP A 28 5.08 -7.01 -9.76
C ASP A 28 4.30 -7.91 -10.73
N LEU A 29 4.97 -8.95 -11.28
CA LEU A 29 4.32 -9.90 -12.17
C LEU A 29 3.22 -10.67 -11.45
N THR A 30 3.52 -11.19 -10.27
CA THR A 30 2.56 -11.98 -9.49
C THR A 30 1.35 -11.14 -9.10
N ASN A 31 1.55 -9.89 -8.66
CA ASN A 31 0.44 -8.99 -8.34
C ASN A 31 -0.41 -8.65 -9.58
N THR A 32 0.21 -8.43 -10.73
CA THR A 32 -0.51 -8.21 -11.99
C THR A 32 -1.37 -9.43 -12.37
N VAL A 33 -0.84 -10.63 -12.25
CA VAL A 33 -1.60 -11.87 -12.52
C VAL A 33 -2.75 -12.03 -11.53
N LEU A 34 -2.49 -11.91 -10.23
CA LEU A 34 -3.50 -12.13 -9.19
C LEU A 34 -4.56 -11.03 -9.13
N SER A 35 -4.25 -9.82 -9.58
CA SER A 35 -5.21 -8.72 -9.73
C SER A 35 -5.93 -8.72 -11.08
N PHE A 36 -5.67 -9.70 -11.95
CA PHE A 36 -6.14 -9.69 -13.35
C PHE A 36 -5.80 -8.40 -14.09
N GLY A 37 -4.60 -7.81 -13.81
CA GLY A 37 -4.13 -6.57 -14.41
C GLY A 37 -4.78 -5.30 -13.88
N GLN A 38 -5.68 -5.37 -12.90
CA GLN A 38 -6.36 -4.21 -12.33
C GLN A 38 -5.42 -3.29 -11.54
N ASP A 39 -4.31 -3.81 -11.03
CA ASP A 39 -3.27 -3.06 -10.33
C ASP A 39 -2.79 -1.83 -11.11
N ARG A 40 -2.68 -1.95 -12.44
CA ARG A 40 -2.32 -0.84 -13.33
C ARG A 40 -3.38 0.27 -13.34
N SER A 41 -4.65 -0.11 -13.32
CA SER A 41 -5.77 0.83 -13.26
C SER A 41 -5.80 1.54 -11.90
N TRP A 42 -5.62 0.80 -10.81
CA TRP A 42 -5.61 1.36 -9.46
C TRP A 42 -4.48 2.39 -9.28
N ARG A 43 -3.27 2.11 -9.75
CA ARG A 43 -2.15 3.09 -9.75
C ARG A 43 -2.49 4.37 -10.51
N LYS A 44 -3.09 4.26 -11.70
CA LYS A 44 -3.54 5.44 -12.46
C LYS A 44 -4.61 6.25 -11.72
N LEU A 45 -5.54 5.56 -11.04
CA LEU A 45 -6.59 6.21 -10.25
C LEU A 45 -6.01 6.88 -9.00
N THR A 46 -5.02 6.27 -8.33
CA THR A 46 -4.28 6.88 -7.22
C THR A 46 -3.60 8.17 -7.67
N ARG A 47 -2.85 8.15 -8.79
CA ARG A 47 -2.22 9.36 -9.36
C ARG A 47 -3.25 10.45 -9.66
N ARG A 48 -4.39 10.08 -10.25
CA ARG A 48 -5.47 11.04 -10.55
C ARG A 48 -6.10 11.62 -9.27
N ALA A 49 -6.29 10.80 -8.25
CA ALA A 49 -6.86 11.24 -6.96
C ALA A 49 -5.93 12.21 -6.23
N LEU A 50 -4.61 12.00 -6.32
CA LEU A 50 -3.62 12.94 -5.78
C LEU A 50 -3.60 14.27 -6.51
N ASN A 51 -4.06 14.34 -7.76
CA ASN A 51 -4.08 15.58 -8.57
C ASN A 51 -2.75 16.35 -8.54
N LEU A 52 -1.66 15.62 -8.78
CA LEU A 52 -0.30 16.14 -8.67
C LEU A 52 0.00 17.17 -9.73
N LYS A 53 0.81 18.17 -9.37
CA LYS A 53 1.29 19.21 -10.26
C LYS A 53 2.80 19.07 -10.50
N PRO A 54 3.31 19.51 -11.66
CA PRO A 54 4.74 19.57 -11.89
C PRO A 54 5.47 20.35 -10.78
N GLY A 55 6.60 19.82 -10.32
CA GLY A 55 7.42 20.44 -9.27
C GLY A 55 6.97 20.15 -7.83
N GLU A 56 5.81 19.55 -7.60
CA GLU A 56 5.43 19.08 -6.25
C GLU A 56 6.33 17.96 -5.79
N ARG A 57 6.52 17.86 -4.48
CA ARG A 57 7.27 16.76 -3.82
C ARG A 57 6.29 15.74 -3.26
N VAL A 58 6.46 14.47 -3.63
CA VAL A 58 5.53 13.39 -3.32
C VAL A 58 6.25 12.24 -2.61
N LEU A 59 5.71 11.79 -1.50
CA LEU A 59 6.11 10.56 -0.83
C LEU A 59 5.21 9.42 -1.29
N ASP A 60 5.80 8.37 -1.84
CA ASP A 60 5.17 7.06 -2.06
C ASP A 60 5.69 6.11 -1.00
N LEU A 61 4.87 5.81 0.02
CA LEU A 61 5.23 4.98 1.16
C LEU A 61 4.79 3.54 0.95
N ALA A 62 5.58 2.59 1.45
CA ALA A 62 5.48 1.18 1.15
C ALA A 62 5.45 0.94 -0.38
N ALA A 63 6.38 1.62 -1.06
CA ALA A 63 6.43 1.70 -2.51
C ALA A 63 6.89 0.38 -3.16
N GLY A 64 7.41 -0.55 -2.36
CA GLY A 64 7.92 -1.81 -2.84
C GLY A 64 9.05 -1.62 -3.85
N THR A 65 8.84 -2.13 -5.06
CA THR A 65 9.79 -1.98 -6.18
C THR A 65 9.71 -0.59 -6.84
N GLY A 66 8.88 0.35 -6.37
CA GLY A 66 8.74 1.71 -6.92
C GLY A 66 7.92 1.81 -8.21
N VAL A 67 7.22 0.75 -8.63
CA VAL A 67 6.39 0.79 -9.85
C VAL A 67 5.27 1.82 -9.77
N SER A 68 4.71 2.06 -8.59
CA SER A 68 3.71 3.12 -8.35
C SER A 68 4.35 4.49 -8.38
N THR A 69 5.55 4.64 -7.82
CA THR A 69 6.32 5.89 -7.82
C THR A 69 6.62 6.38 -9.23
N VAL A 70 7.02 5.46 -10.14
CA VAL A 70 7.20 5.77 -11.56
C VAL A 70 5.90 6.26 -12.22
N GLU A 71 4.75 5.65 -11.88
CA GLU A 71 3.45 6.11 -12.39
C GLU A 71 3.11 7.50 -11.85
N LEU A 72 3.43 7.81 -10.58
CA LEU A 72 3.23 9.15 -9.99
C LEU A 72 4.10 10.20 -10.66
N ALA A 73 5.37 9.90 -10.91
CA ALA A 73 6.34 10.80 -11.55
C ALA A 73 5.93 11.25 -12.96
N ARG A 74 5.05 10.51 -13.64
CA ARG A 74 4.45 10.93 -14.93
C ARG A 74 3.64 12.24 -14.85
N SER A 75 3.31 12.70 -13.65
CA SER A 75 2.68 14.02 -13.45
C SER A 75 3.64 15.20 -13.58
N GLY A 76 4.95 14.96 -13.66
CA GLY A 76 5.99 15.96 -13.55
C GLY A 76 6.35 16.34 -12.10
N ALA A 77 5.77 15.67 -11.11
CA ALA A 77 6.14 15.82 -9.70
C ALA A 77 7.44 15.07 -9.41
N TRP A 78 8.21 15.57 -8.45
CA TRP A 78 9.34 14.84 -7.88
C TRP A 78 8.81 13.82 -6.86
N CYS A 79 9.01 12.54 -7.13
CA CYS A 79 8.48 11.46 -6.31
C CYS A 79 9.62 10.64 -5.69
N VAL A 80 9.52 10.31 -4.40
CA VAL A 80 10.43 9.41 -3.72
C VAL A 80 9.69 8.16 -3.26
N ALA A 81 10.26 7.00 -3.56
CA ALA A 81 9.82 5.71 -3.05
C ALA A 81 10.43 5.46 -1.67
N ALA A 82 9.62 5.20 -0.66
CA ALA A 82 10.07 4.79 0.66
C ALA A 82 9.49 3.42 1.01
N ASP A 83 10.34 2.50 1.46
CA ASP A 83 9.90 1.16 1.86
C ASP A 83 10.76 0.63 3.02
N PHE A 84 10.19 -0.21 3.85
CA PHE A 84 10.91 -0.88 4.93
C PHE A 84 11.75 -2.05 4.41
N SER A 85 11.31 -2.75 3.36
CA SER A 85 11.99 -3.88 2.73
C SER A 85 13.11 -3.40 1.81
N LYS A 86 14.36 -3.65 2.21
CA LYS A 86 15.53 -3.34 1.38
C LYS A 86 15.57 -4.19 0.11
N GLY A 87 15.11 -5.45 0.18
CA GLY A 87 15.05 -6.33 -0.97
C GLY A 87 14.08 -5.84 -2.05
N MET A 88 12.96 -5.24 -1.64
CA MET A 88 12.02 -4.62 -2.56
C MET A 88 12.63 -3.41 -3.26
N LEU A 89 13.29 -2.51 -2.52
CA LEU A 89 13.99 -1.36 -3.10
C LEU A 89 15.11 -1.79 -4.04
N GLN A 90 15.90 -2.80 -3.68
CA GLN A 90 16.94 -3.36 -4.55
C GLN A 90 16.36 -3.95 -5.85
N ALA A 91 15.23 -4.64 -5.76
CA ALA A 91 14.56 -5.19 -6.94
C ALA A 91 14.01 -4.12 -7.89
N GLY A 92 13.81 -2.90 -7.41
CA GLY A 92 13.37 -1.75 -8.19
C GLY A 92 14.46 -0.74 -8.53
N SER A 93 15.73 -1.03 -8.22
CA SER A 93 16.85 -0.06 -8.32
C SER A 93 17.19 0.40 -9.74
N ASP A 94 16.67 -0.27 -10.75
CA ASP A 94 16.76 0.10 -12.17
C ASP A 94 15.75 1.20 -12.58
N ARG A 95 14.82 1.56 -11.69
CA ARG A 95 13.83 2.61 -11.96
C ARG A 95 14.40 4.00 -11.69
N ASP A 96 14.06 4.92 -12.58
CA ASP A 96 14.49 6.33 -12.49
C ASP A 96 13.65 7.11 -11.47
N VAL A 97 13.72 6.68 -10.20
CA VAL A 97 13.11 7.37 -9.05
C VAL A 97 13.99 7.22 -7.82
N PRO A 98 14.13 8.25 -6.98
CA PRO A 98 14.82 8.14 -5.69
C PRO A 98 14.17 7.09 -4.79
N MET A 99 14.98 6.27 -4.12
CA MET A 99 14.52 5.23 -3.20
C MET A 99 15.18 5.37 -1.84
N VAL A 100 14.41 5.26 -0.77
CA VAL A 100 14.84 5.42 0.62
C VAL A 100 14.30 4.27 1.47
N ALA A 101 15.18 3.63 2.23
CA ALA A 101 14.74 2.68 3.25
C ALA A 101 14.21 3.46 4.46
N GLY A 102 13.00 3.13 4.93
CA GLY A 102 12.38 3.83 6.06
C GLY A 102 11.23 3.05 6.68
N ASP A 103 11.08 3.24 7.98
CA ASP A 103 9.93 2.75 8.73
C ASP A 103 8.77 3.75 8.60
N ALA A 104 7.57 3.25 8.27
CA ALA A 104 6.37 4.06 8.16
C ALA A 104 6.01 4.80 9.46
N MET A 105 6.44 4.29 10.61
CA MET A 105 6.20 4.89 11.92
C MET A 105 7.30 5.90 12.31
N HIS A 106 8.45 5.91 11.59
CA HIS A 106 9.61 6.78 11.86
C HIS A 106 10.31 7.14 10.54
N LEU A 107 9.69 8.02 9.76
CA LEU A 107 10.18 8.38 8.42
C LEU A 107 11.44 9.26 8.50
N PRO A 108 12.48 8.98 7.71
CA PRO A 108 13.73 9.74 7.71
C PRO A 108 13.61 11.06 6.92
N PHE A 109 12.52 11.79 7.13
CA PHE A 109 12.24 13.06 6.48
C PHE A 109 11.87 14.11 7.51
N ALA A 110 12.24 15.36 7.24
CA ALA A 110 11.85 16.49 8.08
C ALA A 110 10.34 16.76 7.99
N ASP A 111 9.80 17.49 8.97
CA ASP A 111 8.41 17.93 9.00
C ASP A 111 8.08 18.73 7.74
N ALA A 112 6.86 18.61 7.27
CA ALA A 112 6.33 19.39 6.15
C ALA A 112 7.22 19.36 4.88
N SER A 113 7.81 18.21 4.55
CA SER A 113 8.71 18.02 3.41
C SER A 113 7.98 17.76 2.09
N PHE A 114 6.73 17.29 2.13
CA PHE A 114 6.00 16.82 0.96
C PHE A 114 4.69 17.57 0.75
N ASP A 115 4.35 17.83 -0.52
CA ASP A 115 3.07 18.42 -0.92
C ASP A 115 1.95 17.37 -0.99
N ALA A 116 2.34 16.11 -1.18
CA ALA A 116 1.41 14.98 -1.16
C ALA A 116 2.11 13.69 -0.70
N ALA A 117 1.33 12.79 -0.12
CA ALA A 117 1.78 11.45 0.23
C ALA A 117 0.76 10.40 -0.24
N THR A 118 1.24 9.22 -0.54
CA THR A 118 0.39 8.05 -0.82
C THR A 118 0.97 6.80 -0.20
N ILE A 119 0.08 5.87 0.13
CA ILE A 119 0.43 4.51 0.51
C ILE A 119 -0.54 3.56 -0.19
N SER A 120 0.02 2.63 -0.97
CA SER A 120 -0.77 1.70 -1.78
C SER A 120 -0.48 0.26 -1.39
N PHE A 121 -1.50 -0.46 -0.88
CA PHE A 121 -1.43 -1.86 -0.47
C PHE A 121 -0.37 -2.18 0.61
N GLY A 122 0.03 -1.15 1.37
CA GLY A 122 1.06 -1.25 2.38
C GLY A 122 0.58 -0.93 3.80
N LEU A 123 -0.46 -0.10 3.95
CA LEU A 123 -0.90 0.39 5.27
C LEU A 123 -1.33 -0.74 6.20
N ARG A 124 -1.98 -1.78 5.68
CA ARG A 124 -2.40 -2.96 6.45
C ARG A 124 -1.23 -3.78 7.02
N ASN A 125 -0.01 -3.59 6.49
CA ASN A 125 1.19 -4.31 6.92
C ASN A 125 1.99 -3.54 7.99
N VAL A 126 1.63 -2.29 8.26
CA VAL A 126 2.24 -1.49 9.34
C VAL A 126 1.71 -1.98 10.67
N SER A 127 2.59 -2.25 11.63
CA SER A 127 2.24 -2.79 12.94
C SER A 127 1.31 -1.84 13.71
N ASP A 128 1.65 -0.56 13.80
CA ASP A 128 0.77 0.52 14.26
C ASP A 128 0.50 1.47 13.07
N PHE A 129 -0.53 1.15 12.29
CA PHE A 129 -0.88 1.97 11.12
C PHE A 129 -1.45 3.34 11.50
N GLN A 130 -1.92 3.52 12.74
CA GLN A 130 -2.34 4.82 13.25
C GLN A 130 -1.11 5.71 13.50
N ALA A 131 -0.05 5.17 14.12
CA ALA A 131 1.23 5.87 14.22
C ALA A 131 1.79 6.21 12.82
N GLY A 132 1.71 5.28 11.87
CA GLY A 132 2.07 5.53 10.48
C GLY A 132 1.30 6.69 9.85
N LEU A 133 -0.02 6.76 10.05
CA LEU A 133 -0.84 7.87 9.55
C LEU A 133 -0.45 9.22 10.16
N ARG A 134 -0.13 9.27 11.47
CA ARG A 134 0.39 10.48 12.14
C ARG A 134 1.75 10.89 11.58
N GLU A 135 2.61 9.91 11.33
CA GLU A 135 3.95 10.15 10.80
C GLU A 135 3.90 10.66 9.35
N ILE A 136 3.01 10.11 8.52
CA ILE A 136 2.74 10.64 7.18
C ILE A 136 2.22 12.08 7.27
N ALA A 137 1.35 12.38 8.25
CA ALA A 137 0.87 13.75 8.47
C ALA A 137 2.02 14.68 8.88
N ARG A 138 2.95 14.26 9.75
CA ARG A 138 4.12 15.06 10.15
C ARG A 138 4.95 15.50 8.95
N VAL A 139 5.26 14.59 8.04
CA VAL A 139 6.12 14.86 6.88
C VAL A 139 5.39 15.56 5.73
N THR A 140 4.06 15.60 5.74
CA THR A 140 3.25 16.28 4.73
C THR A 140 3.02 17.73 5.14
N LYS A 141 3.08 18.69 4.24
CA LYS A 141 2.82 20.13 4.49
C LYS A 141 1.37 20.37 4.91
N PRO A 142 1.06 21.41 5.71
CA PRO A 142 -0.31 21.91 5.86
C PRO A 142 -0.95 22.16 4.48
N GLY A 143 -2.22 21.77 4.31
CA GLY A 143 -2.89 21.77 3.00
C GLY A 143 -2.47 20.67 2.05
N GLY A 144 -1.46 19.86 2.40
CA GLY A 144 -1.01 18.72 1.61
C GLY A 144 -2.03 17.58 1.56
N ARG A 145 -1.87 16.68 0.61
CA ARG A 145 -2.85 15.63 0.28
C ARG A 145 -2.34 14.24 0.65
N LEU A 146 -3.23 13.39 1.14
CA LEU A 146 -3.01 11.96 1.32
C LEU A 146 -3.96 11.18 0.40
N VAL A 147 -3.44 10.13 -0.24
CA VAL A 147 -4.27 9.08 -0.84
C VAL A 147 -3.81 7.73 -0.33
N VAL A 148 -4.72 7.00 0.28
CA VAL A 148 -4.55 5.59 0.67
C VAL A 148 -5.29 4.72 -0.33
N CYS A 149 -4.59 3.84 -1.03
CA CYS A 149 -5.16 2.81 -1.90
C CYS A 149 -4.99 1.46 -1.21
N GLU A 150 -6.08 0.88 -0.71
CA GLU A 150 -5.96 -0.36 0.07
C GLU A 150 -7.13 -1.30 -0.19
N PHE A 151 -6.92 -2.59 0.07
CA PHE A 151 -8.00 -3.57 0.08
C PHE A 151 -9.09 -3.14 1.05
N SER A 152 -10.31 -3.55 0.75
CA SER A 152 -11.49 -3.19 1.54
C SER A 152 -12.59 -4.26 1.42
N THR A 153 -13.76 -3.96 1.93
CA THR A 153 -14.87 -4.89 1.94
C THR A 153 -15.79 -4.64 0.76
N PRO A 154 -16.05 -5.63 -0.13
CA PRO A 154 -17.01 -5.48 -1.21
C PRO A 154 -18.40 -5.07 -0.70
N VAL A 155 -19.02 -4.11 -1.39
CA VAL A 155 -20.27 -3.48 -0.93
C VAL A 155 -21.52 -4.32 -1.22
N PHE A 156 -21.47 -5.19 -2.23
CA PHE A 156 -22.58 -6.07 -2.60
C PHE A 156 -22.42 -7.44 -1.94
N THR A 157 -23.32 -7.79 -1.03
CA THR A 157 -23.17 -8.98 -0.16
C THR A 157 -22.93 -10.30 -0.90
N PRO A 158 -23.67 -10.68 -1.97
CA PRO A 158 -23.38 -11.90 -2.70
C PRO A 158 -21.97 -11.92 -3.30
N PHE A 159 -21.52 -10.80 -3.85
CA PHE A 159 -20.17 -10.67 -4.37
C PHE A 159 -19.11 -10.76 -3.26
N ARG A 160 -19.38 -10.17 -2.10
CA ARG A 160 -18.49 -10.28 -0.93
C ARG A 160 -18.28 -11.74 -0.51
N THR A 161 -19.34 -12.54 -0.47
CA THR A 161 -19.24 -13.97 -0.12
C THR A 161 -18.32 -14.72 -1.10
N VAL A 162 -18.56 -14.55 -2.40
CA VAL A 162 -17.73 -15.18 -3.46
C VAL A 162 -16.29 -14.70 -3.40
N TYR A 163 -16.07 -13.41 -3.19
CA TYR A 163 -14.73 -12.84 -3.09
C TYR A 163 -13.97 -13.36 -1.85
N MET A 164 -14.63 -13.47 -0.70
CA MET A 164 -14.01 -14.02 0.51
C MET A 164 -13.67 -15.49 0.35
N GLU A 165 -14.52 -16.28 -0.32
CA GLU A 165 -14.19 -17.66 -0.66
C GLU A 165 -12.99 -17.77 -1.61
N TYR A 166 -12.94 -16.89 -2.62
CA TYR A 166 -11.78 -16.80 -3.51
C TYR A 166 -10.50 -16.50 -2.72
N LEU A 167 -10.51 -15.47 -1.87
CA LEU A 167 -9.36 -15.08 -1.06
C LEU A 167 -8.86 -16.22 -0.17
N MET A 168 -9.78 -16.92 0.50
CA MET A 168 -9.40 -17.89 1.53
C MET A 168 -9.08 -19.26 0.94
N LYS A 169 -9.65 -19.64 -0.21
CA LYS A 169 -9.52 -20.99 -0.78
C LYS A 169 -8.73 -21.00 -2.09
N ALA A 170 -9.09 -20.14 -3.04
CA ALA A 170 -8.53 -20.17 -4.39
C ALA A 170 -7.18 -19.43 -4.48
N LEU A 171 -7.06 -18.25 -3.88
CA LEU A 171 -5.85 -17.44 -3.94
C LEU A 171 -4.60 -18.19 -3.42
N PRO A 172 -4.61 -18.86 -2.25
CA PRO A 172 -3.47 -19.66 -1.80
C PRO A 172 -3.13 -20.81 -2.74
N ALA A 173 -4.13 -21.43 -3.37
CA ALA A 173 -3.92 -22.52 -4.32
C ALA A 173 -3.26 -22.02 -5.62
N VAL A 174 -3.72 -20.89 -6.17
CA VAL A 174 -3.12 -20.25 -7.33
C VAL A 174 -1.69 -19.77 -7.01
N ALA A 175 -1.50 -19.17 -5.84
CA ALA A 175 -0.19 -18.68 -5.42
C ALA A 175 0.86 -19.79 -5.35
N ARG A 176 0.50 -21.02 -4.94
CA ARG A 176 1.42 -22.17 -4.94
C ARG A 176 1.93 -22.49 -6.35
N ALA A 177 1.18 -22.20 -7.40
CA ALA A 177 1.58 -22.48 -8.77
C ALA A 177 2.45 -21.37 -9.39
N VAL A 178 2.31 -20.12 -8.93
CA VAL A 178 2.93 -18.95 -9.61
C VAL A 178 3.90 -18.17 -8.73
N SER A 179 3.88 -18.34 -7.40
CA SER A 179 4.70 -17.58 -6.46
C SER A 179 5.91 -18.38 -5.96
N SER A 180 7.02 -17.67 -5.72
CA SER A 180 8.19 -18.21 -5.01
C SER A 180 7.96 -18.40 -3.50
N ASN A 181 6.96 -17.71 -2.92
CA ASN A 181 6.57 -17.81 -1.52
C ASN A 181 5.03 -17.83 -1.39
N PRO A 182 4.39 -19.00 -1.48
CA PRO A 182 2.93 -19.12 -1.35
C PRO A 182 2.38 -18.64 0.00
N ASP A 183 3.16 -18.76 1.08
CA ASP A 183 2.75 -18.39 2.43
C ASP A 183 2.49 -16.88 2.56
N ALA A 184 3.17 -16.05 1.77
CA ALA A 184 2.90 -14.61 1.68
C ALA A 184 1.46 -14.31 1.22
N TYR A 185 0.85 -15.18 0.43
CA TYR A 185 -0.52 -15.01 -0.06
C TYR A 185 -1.57 -15.55 0.90
N VAL A 186 -1.21 -16.48 1.77
CA VAL A 186 -2.03 -16.83 2.93
C VAL A 186 -2.10 -15.65 3.88
N TYR A 187 -0.96 -15.05 4.22
CA TYR A 187 -0.90 -13.80 4.99
C TYR A 187 -1.71 -12.67 4.33
N LEU A 188 -1.59 -12.50 3.02
CA LEU A 188 -2.39 -11.53 2.27
C LEU A 188 -3.89 -11.72 2.51
N ALA A 189 -4.40 -12.94 2.35
CA ALA A 189 -5.82 -13.24 2.55
C ALA A 189 -6.28 -12.95 3.99
N GLU A 190 -5.48 -13.36 4.98
CA GLU A 190 -5.78 -13.12 6.40
C GLU A 190 -5.73 -11.65 6.76
N SER A 191 -4.71 -10.92 6.28
CA SER A 191 -4.56 -9.48 6.52
C SER A 191 -5.71 -8.67 5.89
N ILE A 192 -6.19 -9.05 4.69
CA ILE A 192 -7.36 -8.43 4.07
C ILE A 192 -8.62 -8.68 4.91
N ARG A 193 -8.80 -9.91 5.38
CA ARG A 193 -9.98 -10.27 6.18
C ARG A 193 -10.03 -9.52 7.52
N ALA A 194 -8.89 -9.26 8.13
CA ALA A 194 -8.77 -8.54 9.39
C ALA A 194 -8.77 -7.01 9.23
N TRP A 195 -8.73 -6.50 7.98
CA TRP A 195 -8.60 -5.08 7.70
C TRP A 195 -9.94 -4.34 7.85
N PRO A 196 -9.94 -3.08 8.36
CA PRO A 196 -11.15 -2.26 8.45
C PRO A 196 -11.87 -2.08 7.11
N ASN A 197 -13.18 -1.91 7.16
CA ASN A 197 -13.96 -1.48 6.01
C ASN A 197 -13.70 0.00 5.67
N GLN A 198 -14.33 0.49 4.60
CA GLN A 198 -14.12 1.85 4.09
C GLN A 198 -14.39 2.94 5.13
N GLU A 199 -15.51 2.83 5.84
CA GLU A 199 -15.96 3.83 6.83
C GLU A 199 -15.06 3.83 8.08
N GLN A 200 -14.71 2.65 8.56
CA GLN A 200 -13.80 2.49 9.69
C GLN A 200 -12.41 3.06 9.39
N LEU A 201 -11.89 2.79 8.19
CA LEU A 201 -10.61 3.34 7.76
C LEU A 201 -10.68 4.86 7.60
N ALA A 202 -11.78 5.39 7.04
CA ALA A 202 -11.97 6.84 6.92
C ALA A 202 -11.99 7.53 8.29
N SER A 203 -12.69 6.95 9.29
CA SER A 203 -12.67 7.45 10.67
C SER A 203 -11.26 7.43 11.25
N THR A 204 -10.56 6.31 11.10
CA THR A 204 -9.18 6.19 11.59
C THR A 204 -8.25 7.22 10.94
N ILE A 205 -8.37 7.48 9.65
CA ILE A 205 -7.59 8.53 8.97
C ILE A 205 -7.90 9.89 9.59
N ALA A 206 -9.18 10.22 9.81
CA ALA A 206 -9.59 11.49 10.41
C ALA A 206 -9.05 11.66 11.84
N ASP A 207 -9.10 10.61 12.65
CA ASP A 207 -8.65 10.61 14.05
C ASP A 207 -7.12 10.74 14.17
N ASN A 208 -6.37 10.55 13.07
CA ASN A 208 -4.91 10.59 13.04
C ASN A 208 -4.33 11.75 12.23
N GLY A 209 -4.96 12.92 12.31
CA GLY A 209 -4.39 14.19 11.83
C GLY A 209 -4.76 14.58 10.40
N TRP A 210 -5.83 13.99 9.84
CA TRP A 210 -6.30 14.27 8.51
C TRP A 210 -7.73 14.79 8.50
N SER A 211 -8.05 15.69 7.59
CA SER A 211 -9.37 16.29 7.42
C SER A 211 -9.95 15.99 6.02
N ASN A 212 -11.23 16.30 5.82
CA ASN A 212 -11.92 16.15 4.54
C ASN A 212 -11.83 14.74 3.94
N VAL A 213 -11.84 13.71 4.80
CA VAL A 213 -11.69 12.31 4.38
C VAL A 213 -12.87 11.91 3.54
N LYS A 214 -12.59 11.43 2.32
CA LYS A 214 -13.57 10.88 1.37
C LYS A 214 -13.02 9.61 0.79
N TRP A 215 -13.90 8.68 0.40
CA TRP A 215 -13.46 7.46 -0.28
C TRP A 215 -14.26 7.14 -1.53
N ARG A 216 -13.66 6.35 -2.39
CA ARG A 216 -14.26 5.81 -3.61
C ARG A 216 -13.94 4.33 -3.70
N ASN A 217 -14.98 3.51 -3.89
CA ASN A 217 -14.82 2.08 -4.15
C ASN A 217 -14.29 1.82 -5.57
N LEU A 218 -13.38 0.87 -5.68
CA LEU A 218 -12.86 0.32 -6.92
C LEU A 218 -13.18 -1.17 -6.96
N SER A 219 -13.35 -1.71 -8.17
CA SER A 219 -13.57 -3.16 -8.38
C SER A 219 -14.66 -3.73 -7.46
N GLY A 220 -15.82 -3.06 -7.37
CA GLY A 220 -16.93 -3.51 -6.53
C GLY A 220 -16.70 -3.39 -5.01
N GLY A 221 -15.67 -2.64 -4.59
CA GLY A 221 -15.31 -2.45 -3.19
C GLY A 221 -14.19 -3.38 -2.70
N ILE A 222 -13.61 -4.21 -3.59
CA ILE A 222 -12.41 -5.00 -3.27
C ILE A 222 -11.26 -4.08 -2.85
N VAL A 223 -11.17 -2.91 -3.49
CA VAL A 223 -10.21 -1.85 -3.19
C VAL A 223 -10.96 -0.56 -2.95
N ALA A 224 -10.47 0.27 -2.07
CA ALA A 224 -10.94 1.63 -1.87
C ALA A 224 -9.78 2.63 -1.94
N LEU A 225 -10.05 3.79 -2.54
CA LEU A 225 -9.19 4.97 -2.47
C LEU A 225 -9.77 5.90 -1.41
N HIS A 226 -9.00 6.17 -0.35
CA HIS A 226 -9.30 7.22 0.61
C HIS A 226 -8.43 8.42 0.30
N ALA A 227 -9.05 9.59 0.18
CA ALA A 227 -8.36 10.86 -0.02
C ALA A 227 -8.63 11.77 1.17
N ALA A 228 -7.61 12.47 1.64
CA ALA A 228 -7.67 13.38 2.77
C ALA A 228 -6.74 14.57 2.57
N THR A 229 -6.90 15.59 3.40
CA THR A 229 -6.07 16.79 3.41
C THR A 229 -5.50 17.00 4.81
N ARG A 230 -4.24 17.36 4.91
CA ARG A 230 -3.66 17.80 6.18
C ARG A 230 -4.20 19.19 6.56
N PRO A 231 -4.74 19.38 7.77
CA PRO A 231 -5.16 20.70 8.24
C PRO A 231 -4.06 21.74 8.22
#